data_286c134c4813f44146f3e9acfd5707d2
#
_entry.id   286c134c4813f44146f3e9acfd5707d2
#
_cell.length_a   1.000
_cell.length_b   1.000
_cell.length_c   1.000
_cell.angle_alpha   90.00
_cell.angle_beta   90.00
_cell.angle_gamma   90.00
#
_symmetry.space_group_name_H-M   'P 1'
#
loop_
_entity.id
_entity.type
_entity.pdbx_description
1 polymer ?
#
loop_
_entity_poly.entity_id
_entity_poly.type
_entity_poly.pdbx_seq_one_letter_code
_entity_poly.pdbx_strand_id
1 'polypeptide(L)'
;MISGLTADAVMEALVSPRDLVVRKGVMHDIGPILDLINGYAAKGIMLPRTEFEVSEDIRDFSVILAGGRLVGCGALHFYTPTIGEIRSLAVAESAKTHGIGRRLIETLAGEASGYALDAIFAFTYVPGFFRKMSFQEVERGELPLKVWKDCLRCPKFQCCDEIAVIRILRPENNREFRQYPGGESAPLIQLPVLRRA
;
A
#
# COMPACT_ATOMS: atom_id res chain seq x y z
N MET A 1 15.06 9.72 -40.35
CA MET A 1 15.32 10.73 -39.30
C MET A 1 14.11 10.79 -38.40
N ILE A 2 14.07 9.98 -37.34
CA ILE A 2 13.08 10.03 -36.27
C ILE A 2 13.88 10.43 -35.03
N SER A 3 14.19 11.73 -34.95
CA SER A 3 14.86 12.32 -33.80
C SER A 3 13.90 13.32 -33.17
N GLY A 4 13.52 13.13 -31.93
CA GLY A 4 12.90 14.18 -31.13
C GLY A 4 11.71 13.83 -30.27
N LEU A 5 11.34 12.56 -30.05
CA LEU A 5 10.41 12.24 -29.00
C LEU A 5 11.15 12.18 -27.65
N THR A 6 10.79 13.08 -26.73
CA THR A 6 11.28 13.03 -25.36
C THR A 6 10.80 11.75 -24.69
N ALA A 7 11.53 11.26 -23.69
CA ALA A 7 11.13 10.06 -22.93
C ALA A 7 9.70 10.17 -22.38
N ASP A 8 9.27 11.38 -22.03
CA ASP A 8 7.90 11.67 -21.58
C ASP A 8 6.85 11.52 -22.70
N ALA A 9 7.14 11.98 -23.93
CA ALA A 9 6.23 11.83 -25.06
C ALA A 9 6.09 10.35 -25.51
N VAL A 10 7.17 9.57 -25.41
CA VAL A 10 7.13 8.12 -25.63
C VAL A 10 6.32 7.40 -24.54
N MET A 11 6.44 7.86 -23.29
CA MET A 11 5.66 7.31 -22.18
C MET A 11 4.18 7.67 -22.29
N GLU A 12 3.85 8.89 -22.67
CA GLU A 12 2.46 9.33 -22.89
C GLU A 12 1.78 8.51 -24.00
N ALA A 13 2.52 8.16 -25.05
CA ALA A 13 2.04 7.28 -26.11
C ALA A 13 1.88 5.82 -25.67
N LEU A 14 2.66 5.35 -24.67
CA LEU A 14 2.62 3.97 -24.15
C LEU A 14 1.53 3.74 -23.09
N VAL A 15 0.99 4.77 -22.47
CA VAL A 15 -0.07 4.66 -21.44
C VAL A 15 -1.47 4.68 -22.08
N SER A 16 -1.64 4.04 -23.22
CA SER A 16 -3.00 3.77 -23.71
C SER A 16 -3.70 2.82 -22.71
N PRO A 17 -4.94 3.09 -22.30
CA PRO A 17 -5.71 2.20 -21.42
C PRO A 17 -5.82 0.76 -21.92
N ARG A 18 -5.59 0.54 -23.21
CA ARG A 18 -5.65 -0.78 -23.87
C ARG A 18 -4.38 -1.61 -23.68
N ASP A 19 -3.26 -0.99 -23.32
CA ASP A 19 -1.96 -1.65 -23.22
C ASP A 19 -1.50 -1.86 -21.76
N LEU A 20 -2.39 -1.56 -20.80
CA LEU A 20 -2.10 -1.74 -19.39
C LEU A 20 -2.35 -3.18 -18.94
N VAL A 21 -1.29 -3.84 -18.52
CA VAL A 21 -1.36 -5.17 -17.91
C VAL A 21 -1.33 -5.03 -16.39
N VAL A 22 -2.36 -5.55 -15.71
CA VAL A 22 -2.43 -5.64 -14.25
C VAL A 22 -2.22 -7.10 -13.86
N ARG A 23 -1.28 -7.36 -12.98
CA ARG A 23 -1.00 -8.72 -12.49
C ARG A 23 -0.34 -8.71 -11.11
N LYS A 24 -0.25 -9.88 -10.50
CA LYS A 24 0.57 -10.06 -9.29
C LYS A 24 2.05 -9.86 -9.62
N GLY A 25 2.77 -9.34 -8.62
CA GLY A 25 4.22 -9.20 -8.67
C GLY A 25 4.91 -10.56 -8.74
N VAL A 26 6.01 -10.60 -9.47
CA VAL A 26 6.92 -11.76 -9.56
C VAL A 26 8.34 -11.33 -9.25
N MET A 27 9.26 -12.28 -9.02
CA MET A 27 10.62 -11.97 -8.58
C MET A 27 11.38 -10.99 -9.51
N HIS A 28 11.10 -11.02 -10.81
CA HIS A 28 11.70 -10.07 -11.77
C HIS A 28 11.22 -8.62 -11.62
N ASP A 29 10.12 -8.39 -10.90
CA ASP A 29 9.60 -7.05 -10.65
C ASP A 29 10.26 -6.37 -9.45
N ILE A 30 11.05 -7.08 -8.65
CA ILE A 30 11.64 -6.56 -7.40
C ILE A 30 12.46 -5.29 -7.66
N GLY A 31 13.37 -5.33 -8.62
CA GLY A 31 14.17 -4.15 -8.99
C GLY A 31 13.30 -2.94 -9.37
N PRO A 32 12.42 -3.06 -10.38
CA PRO A 32 11.49 -1.97 -10.75
C PRO A 32 10.57 -1.50 -9.62
N ILE A 33 10.11 -2.39 -8.73
CA ILE A 33 9.32 -2.01 -7.54
C ILE A 33 10.16 -1.18 -6.59
N LEU A 34 11.40 -1.61 -6.30
CA LEU A 34 12.34 -0.88 -5.43
C LEU A 34 12.67 0.49 -5.98
N ASP A 35 12.97 0.60 -7.28
CA ASP A 35 13.26 1.87 -7.94
C ASP A 35 12.11 2.85 -7.74
N LEU A 36 10.87 2.38 -7.91
CA LEU A 36 9.70 3.21 -7.77
C LEU A 36 9.45 3.62 -6.31
N ILE A 37 9.46 2.69 -5.36
CA ILE A 37 9.21 2.97 -3.94
C ILE A 37 10.34 3.83 -3.37
N ASN A 38 11.60 3.46 -3.59
CA ASN A 38 12.75 4.16 -3.03
C ASN A 38 12.95 5.55 -3.67
N GLY A 39 12.51 5.74 -4.91
CA GLY A 39 12.41 7.06 -5.52
C GLY A 39 11.46 8.00 -4.77
N TYR A 40 10.36 7.50 -4.22
CA TYR A 40 9.44 8.24 -3.34
C TYR A 40 9.99 8.36 -1.92
N ALA A 41 10.65 7.33 -1.41
CA ALA A 41 11.29 7.36 -0.09
C ALA A 41 12.38 8.43 0.00
N ALA A 42 13.19 8.59 -1.05
CA ALA A 42 14.19 9.65 -1.15
C ALA A 42 13.58 11.07 -1.07
N LYS A 43 12.30 11.22 -1.42
CA LYS A 43 11.53 12.47 -1.27
C LYS A 43 10.85 12.60 0.10
N GLY A 44 11.02 11.63 1.02
CA GLY A 44 10.38 11.60 2.34
C GLY A 44 8.88 11.33 2.32
N ILE A 45 8.36 10.76 1.23
CA ILE A 45 6.91 10.53 1.02
C ILE A 45 6.52 9.08 1.32
N MET A 46 7.48 8.17 1.35
CA MET A 46 7.28 6.75 1.66
C MET A 46 8.40 6.23 2.56
N LEU A 47 8.19 5.11 3.23
CA LEU A 47 9.28 4.36 3.86
C LEU A 47 10.07 3.61 2.78
N PRO A 48 11.42 3.59 2.86
CA PRO A 48 12.23 2.81 1.94
C PRO A 48 12.00 1.32 2.16
N ARG A 49 12.21 0.54 1.11
CA ARG A 49 12.17 -0.91 1.14
C ARG A 49 13.50 -1.49 0.70
N THR A 50 13.84 -2.64 1.25
CA THR A 50 14.99 -3.45 0.86
C THR A 50 14.57 -4.56 -0.11
N GLU A 51 15.52 -5.09 -0.86
CA GLU A 51 15.30 -6.25 -1.73
C GLU A 51 14.76 -7.46 -0.93
N PHE A 52 15.29 -7.67 0.27
CA PHE A 52 14.86 -8.74 1.16
C PHE A 52 13.37 -8.60 1.52
N GLU A 53 12.93 -7.42 1.98
CA GLU A 53 11.54 -7.16 2.35
C GLU A 53 10.58 -7.34 1.17
N VAL A 54 10.96 -6.84 -0.02
CA VAL A 54 10.11 -7.00 -1.21
C VAL A 54 10.07 -8.46 -1.65
N SER A 55 11.17 -9.21 -1.50
CA SER A 55 11.23 -10.65 -1.82
C SER A 55 10.30 -11.47 -0.92
N GLU A 56 10.28 -11.19 0.38
CA GLU A 56 9.39 -11.85 1.34
C GLU A 56 7.91 -11.56 1.01
N ASP A 57 7.62 -10.30 0.69
CA ASP A 57 6.26 -9.79 0.49
C ASP A 57 5.82 -9.79 -0.99
N ILE A 58 6.60 -10.36 -1.93
CA ILE A 58 6.33 -10.23 -3.38
C ILE A 58 4.93 -10.67 -3.79
N ARG A 59 4.36 -11.65 -3.10
CA ARG A 59 3.00 -12.15 -3.35
C ARG A 59 1.90 -11.16 -2.93
N ASP A 60 2.21 -10.24 -2.03
CA ASP A 60 1.30 -9.18 -1.62
C ASP A 60 1.17 -8.12 -2.72
N PHE A 61 2.22 -7.96 -3.54
CA PHE A 61 2.27 -6.93 -4.57
C PHE A 61 1.38 -7.25 -5.78
N SER A 62 0.69 -6.19 -6.24
CA SER A 62 0.11 -6.09 -7.58
C SER A 62 0.85 -5.01 -8.35
N VAL A 63 1.12 -5.24 -9.62
CA VAL A 63 1.84 -4.31 -10.50
C VAL A 63 1.02 -3.96 -11.74
N ILE A 64 1.25 -2.77 -12.25
CA ILE A 64 0.72 -2.34 -13.55
C ILE A 64 1.90 -2.06 -14.48
N LEU A 65 1.82 -2.65 -15.67
CA LEU A 65 2.80 -2.45 -16.73
C LEU A 65 2.13 -1.71 -17.89
N ALA A 66 2.89 -0.79 -18.50
CA ALA A 66 2.56 -0.14 -19.74
C ALA A 66 3.70 -0.42 -20.74
N GLY A 67 3.40 -1.03 -21.87
CA GLY A 67 4.43 -1.41 -22.84
C GLY A 67 5.55 -2.27 -22.24
N GLY A 68 5.22 -3.16 -21.28
CA GLY A 68 6.18 -4.03 -20.61
C GLY A 68 6.98 -3.36 -19.47
N ARG A 69 6.85 -2.05 -19.25
CA ARG A 69 7.52 -1.31 -18.17
C ARG A 69 6.61 -1.14 -16.96
N LEU A 70 7.14 -1.32 -15.75
CA LEU A 70 6.40 -1.11 -14.52
C LEU A 70 6.11 0.39 -14.33
N VAL A 71 4.81 0.74 -14.28
CA VAL A 71 4.33 2.11 -14.09
C VAL A 71 3.60 2.31 -12.78
N GLY A 72 3.32 1.25 -12.05
CA GLY A 72 2.72 1.35 -10.73
C GLY A 72 2.77 0.04 -9.98
N CYS A 73 2.83 0.11 -8.67
CA CYS A 73 2.76 -1.02 -7.76
C CYS A 73 1.97 -0.66 -6.49
N GLY A 74 1.51 -1.68 -5.79
CA GLY A 74 0.89 -1.58 -4.47
C GLY A 74 0.76 -2.97 -3.88
N ALA A 75 0.73 -3.08 -2.55
CA ALA A 75 0.64 -4.36 -1.85
C ALA A 75 -0.59 -4.40 -0.96
N LEU A 76 -1.23 -5.59 -0.89
CA LEU A 76 -2.26 -5.92 0.08
C LEU A 76 -1.66 -6.84 1.14
N HIS A 77 -1.46 -6.30 2.34
CA HIS A 77 -0.92 -7.04 3.47
C HIS A 77 -2.00 -7.39 4.47
N PHE A 78 -2.07 -8.67 4.89
CA PHE A 78 -3.10 -9.13 5.83
C PHE A 78 -2.62 -8.96 7.27
N TYR A 79 -3.41 -8.27 8.09
CA TYR A 79 -3.13 -8.09 9.51
C TYR A 79 -3.96 -9.01 10.41
N THR A 80 -5.23 -9.21 10.04
CA THR A 80 -6.15 -10.11 10.74
C THR A 80 -6.94 -10.92 9.70
N PRO A 81 -7.72 -11.92 10.11
CA PRO A 81 -8.59 -12.63 9.17
C PRO A 81 -9.60 -11.75 8.42
N THR A 82 -9.87 -10.55 8.94
CA THR A 82 -10.92 -9.66 8.41
C THR A 82 -10.39 -8.34 7.89
N ILE A 83 -9.11 -7.97 8.15
CA ILE A 83 -8.57 -6.65 7.84
C ILE A 83 -7.23 -6.75 7.13
N GLY A 84 -7.09 -6.01 6.03
CA GLY A 84 -5.84 -5.85 5.29
C GLY A 84 -5.41 -4.39 5.17
N GLU A 85 -4.14 -4.18 4.90
CA GLU A 85 -3.54 -2.88 4.61
C GLU A 85 -3.15 -2.77 3.14
N ILE A 86 -3.54 -1.66 2.50
CA ILE A 86 -2.94 -1.24 1.24
C ILE A 86 -1.70 -0.42 1.57
N ARG A 87 -0.52 -0.94 1.23
CA ARG A 87 0.77 -0.29 1.47
C ARG A 87 1.64 -0.26 0.23
N SER A 88 2.72 0.51 0.27
CA SER A 88 3.66 0.64 -0.85
C SER A 88 3.00 1.04 -2.18
N LEU A 89 1.91 1.80 -2.13
CA LEU A 89 1.20 2.27 -3.31
C LEU A 89 2.00 3.38 -3.99
N ALA A 90 2.54 3.09 -5.15
CA ALA A 90 3.36 4.02 -5.91
C ALA A 90 3.02 3.98 -7.40
N VAL A 91 3.05 5.14 -8.05
CA VAL A 91 2.79 5.30 -9.49
C VAL A 91 3.90 6.16 -10.07
N ALA A 92 4.50 5.74 -11.19
CA ALA A 92 5.51 6.51 -11.89
C ALA A 92 5.00 7.92 -12.21
N GLU A 93 5.86 8.95 -12.08
CA GLU A 93 5.45 10.34 -12.31
C GLU A 93 4.83 10.54 -13.68
N SER A 94 5.43 9.92 -14.72
CA SER A 94 4.95 9.96 -16.10
C SER A 94 3.61 9.24 -16.32
N ALA A 95 3.18 8.39 -15.38
CA ALA A 95 1.91 7.65 -15.46
C ALA A 95 0.83 8.21 -14.51
N LYS A 96 1.15 9.25 -13.74
CA LYS A 96 0.16 9.98 -12.94
C LYS A 96 -0.92 10.56 -13.86
N THR A 97 -2.12 10.80 -13.35
CA THR A 97 -3.30 11.28 -14.09
C THR A 97 -3.96 10.29 -15.05
N HIS A 98 -3.33 9.15 -15.37
CA HIS A 98 -3.89 8.12 -16.25
C HIS A 98 -4.73 7.05 -15.50
N GLY A 99 -5.14 7.31 -14.27
CA GLY A 99 -5.99 6.41 -13.49
C GLY A 99 -5.28 5.17 -12.91
N ILE A 100 -3.94 5.08 -13.05
CA ILE A 100 -3.14 3.92 -12.58
C ILE A 100 -3.35 3.67 -11.09
N GLY A 101 -3.26 4.71 -10.26
CA GLY A 101 -3.46 4.58 -8.81
C GLY A 101 -4.85 4.07 -8.45
N ARG A 102 -5.90 4.56 -9.12
CA ARG A 102 -7.27 4.06 -8.96
C ARG A 102 -7.34 2.57 -9.32
N ARG A 103 -6.77 2.19 -10.45
CA ARG A 103 -6.80 0.80 -10.92
C ARG A 103 -6.08 -0.14 -9.96
N LEU A 104 -4.96 0.30 -9.36
CA LEU A 104 -4.28 -0.46 -8.30
C LEU A 104 -5.18 -0.65 -7.07
N ILE A 105 -5.77 0.43 -6.56
CA ILE A 105 -6.68 0.36 -5.40
C ILE A 105 -7.84 -0.59 -5.66
N GLU A 106 -8.51 -0.50 -6.82
CA GLU A 106 -9.63 -1.38 -7.14
C GLU A 106 -9.19 -2.84 -7.32
N THR A 107 -7.99 -3.07 -7.87
CA THR A 107 -7.41 -4.42 -7.96
C THR A 107 -7.17 -5.01 -6.57
N LEU A 108 -6.53 -4.26 -5.66
CA LEU A 108 -6.24 -4.71 -4.30
C LEU A 108 -7.52 -4.87 -3.46
N ALA A 109 -8.51 -3.98 -3.66
CA ALA A 109 -9.82 -4.12 -3.01
C ALA A 109 -10.60 -5.35 -3.51
N GLY A 110 -10.53 -5.64 -4.81
CA GLY A 110 -11.09 -6.86 -5.40
C GLY A 110 -10.41 -8.12 -4.84
N GLU A 111 -9.09 -8.10 -4.71
CA GLU A 111 -8.31 -9.17 -4.07
C GLU A 111 -8.74 -9.36 -2.62
N ALA A 112 -8.82 -8.29 -1.83
CA ALA A 112 -9.28 -8.30 -0.45
C ALA A 112 -10.69 -8.90 -0.31
N SER A 113 -11.60 -8.53 -1.21
CA SER A 113 -12.95 -9.11 -1.26
C SER A 113 -12.92 -10.60 -1.59
N GLY A 114 -12.03 -11.03 -2.48
CA GLY A 114 -11.82 -12.45 -2.83
C GLY A 114 -11.33 -13.28 -1.63
N TYR A 115 -10.55 -12.67 -0.74
CA TYR A 115 -10.12 -13.27 0.53
C TYR A 115 -11.13 -13.09 1.68
N ALA A 116 -12.31 -12.59 1.38
CA ALA A 116 -13.37 -12.39 2.37
C ALA A 116 -13.02 -11.38 3.49
N LEU A 117 -12.12 -10.42 3.23
CA LEU A 117 -11.84 -9.35 4.19
C LEU A 117 -13.07 -8.43 4.33
N ASP A 118 -13.30 -7.94 5.55
CA ASP A 118 -14.39 -7.01 5.86
C ASP A 118 -13.99 -5.57 5.59
N ALA A 119 -12.70 -5.25 5.72
CA ALA A 119 -12.18 -3.90 5.50
C ALA A 119 -10.72 -3.89 5.01
N ILE A 120 -10.37 -2.80 4.34
CA ILE A 120 -8.98 -2.46 4.01
C ILE A 120 -8.70 -1.04 4.49
N PHE A 121 -7.49 -0.81 4.97
CA PHE A 121 -7.03 0.50 5.40
C PHE A 121 -5.70 0.89 4.73
N ALA A 122 -5.32 2.15 4.86
CA ALA A 122 -4.02 2.65 4.43
C ALA A 122 -3.60 3.83 5.31
N PHE A 123 -2.29 4.08 5.40
CA PHE A 123 -1.72 5.35 5.86
C PHE A 123 -1.30 6.17 4.65
N THR A 124 -1.60 7.47 4.66
CA THR A 124 -1.40 8.29 3.46
C THR A 124 -1.17 9.77 3.77
N TYR A 125 -0.39 10.44 2.91
CA TYR A 125 -0.31 11.90 2.81
C TYR A 125 -1.33 12.50 1.84
N VAL A 126 -2.09 11.68 1.12
CA VAL A 126 -3.04 12.13 0.09
C VAL A 126 -4.47 11.60 0.32
N PRO A 127 -5.10 11.91 1.48
CA PRO A 127 -6.40 11.35 1.85
C PRO A 127 -7.48 11.71 0.82
N GLY A 128 -7.38 12.86 0.16
CA GLY A 128 -8.29 13.26 -0.91
C GLY A 128 -8.32 12.32 -2.12
N PHE A 129 -7.21 11.63 -2.40
CA PHE A 129 -7.17 10.58 -3.43
C PHE A 129 -7.98 9.35 -2.98
N PHE A 130 -7.79 8.90 -1.74
CA PHE A 130 -8.48 7.74 -1.18
C PHE A 130 -9.99 7.99 -0.98
N ARG A 131 -10.39 9.20 -0.58
CA ARG A 131 -11.82 9.57 -0.46
C ARG A 131 -12.61 9.36 -1.77
N LYS A 132 -12.00 9.63 -2.92
CA LYS A 132 -12.61 9.39 -4.24
C LYS A 132 -12.85 7.90 -4.54
N MET A 133 -12.31 6.99 -3.71
CA MET A 133 -12.43 5.53 -3.84
C MET A 133 -13.11 4.93 -2.60
N SER A 134 -14.02 5.71 -1.99
CA SER A 134 -14.86 5.28 -0.86
C SER A 134 -14.10 4.92 0.42
N PHE A 135 -12.90 5.48 0.62
CA PHE A 135 -12.23 5.43 1.90
C PHE A 135 -12.70 6.61 2.76
N GLN A 136 -12.77 6.38 4.06
CA GLN A 136 -13.07 7.37 5.10
C GLN A 136 -11.85 7.54 6.00
N GLU A 137 -11.64 8.74 6.50
CA GLU A 137 -10.60 9.01 7.49
C GLU A 137 -11.04 8.45 8.85
N VAL A 138 -10.11 7.85 9.58
CA VAL A 138 -10.34 7.29 10.91
C VAL A 138 -9.19 7.65 11.84
N GLU A 139 -9.48 7.63 13.13
CA GLU A 139 -8.44 7.77 14.14
C GLU A 139 -7.53 6.54 14.13
N ARG A 140 -6.22 6.75 14.32
CA ARG A 140 -5.25 5.65 14.32
C ARG A 140 -5.54 4.60 15.38
N GLY A 141 -6.08 5.02 16.54
CA GLY A 141 -6.45 4.13 17.63
C GLY A 141 -7.59 3.16 17.30
N GLU A 142 -8.34 3.43 16.23
CA GLU A 142 -9.39 2.54 15.75
C GLU A 142 -8.86 1.38 14.91
N LEU A 143 -7.59 1.43 14.50
CA LEU A 143 -6.95 0.39 13.70
C LEU A 143 -6.32 -0.69 14.59
N PRO A 144 -6.17 -1.94 14.11
CA PRO A 144 -5.56 -3.03 14.88
C PRO A 144 -4.15 -2.67 15.36
N LEU A 145 -3.80 -3.02 16.60
CA LEU A 145 -2.49 -2.73 17.20
C LEU A 145 -1.29 -3.25 16.39
N LYS A 146 -1.47 -4.29 15.60
CA LYS A 146 -0.44 -4.82 14.70
C LYS A 146 0.00 -3.83 13.60
N VAL A 147 -0.80 -2.83 13.31
CA VAL A 147 -0.48 -1.74 12.37
C VAL A 147 0.82 -1.03 12.74
N TRP A 148 1.18 -1.01 14.02
CA TRP A 148 2.37 -0.33 14.53
C TRP A 148 3.70 -1.00 14.20
N LYS A 149 3.71 -2.23 13.67
CA LYS A 149 4.95 -2.97 13.37
C LYS A 149 5.92 -2.17 12.47
N ASP A 150 5.43 -1.64 11.37
CA ASP A 150 6.25 -0.85 10.44
C ASP A 150 6.49 0.57 10.97
N CYS A 151 5.54 1.12 11.72
CA CYS A 151 5.65 2.44 12.35
C CYS A 151 6.80 2.51 13.35
N LEU A 152 7.10 1.45 14.10
CA LEU A 152 8.20 1.43 15.07
C LEU A 152 9.58 1.68 14.42
N ARG A 153 9.73 1.39 13.13
CA ARG A 153 10.97 1.63 12.37
C ARG A 153 10.95 2.98 11.64
N CYS A 154 9.82 3.69 11.68
CA CYS A 154 9.66 4.96 10.99
C CYS A 154 10.36 6.09 11.74
N PRO A 155 11.23 6.87 11.09
CA PRO A 155 11.84 8.05 11.72
C PRO A 155 10.81 9.09 12.23
N LYS A 156 9.61 9.08 11.65
CA LYS A 156 8.50 9.97 12.04
C LYS A 156 7.55 9.36 13.08
N PHE A 157 7.88 8.22 13.70
CA PHE A 157 6.99 7.52 14.62
C PHE A 157 6.38 8.43 15.70
N GLN A 158 7.21 9.30 16.30
CA GLN A 158 6.79 10.21 17.37
C GLN A 158 5.97 11.42 16.89
N CYS A 159 6.06 11.75 15.62
CA CYS A 159 5.42 12.92 15.01
C CYS A 159 4.84 12.59 13.62
N CYS A 160 4.27 11.40 13.49
CA CYS A 160 3.73 10.95 12.22
C CYS A 160 2.54 11.81 11.79
N ASP A 161 2.62 12.31 10.58
CA ASP A 161 1.68 13.21 9.93
C ASP A 161 0.84 12.52 8.83
N GLU A 162 0.97 11.20 8.67
CA GLU A 162 0.10 10.43 7.78
C GLU A 162 -1.31 10.33 8.35
N ILE A 163 -2.29 10.32 7.50
CA ILE A 163 -3.71 10.14 7.83
C ILE A 163 -4.09 8.69 7.60
N ALA A 164 -4.77 8.10 8.58
CA ALA A 164 -5.33 6.76 8.46
C ALA A 164 -6.66 6.83 7.71
N VAL A 165 -6.82 5.96 6.72
CA VAL A 165 -8.06 5.85 5.94
C VAL A 165 -8.50 4.39 5.85
N ILE A 166 -9.81 4.16 5.86
CA ILE A 166 -10.41 2.82 5.82
C ILE A 166 -11.52 2.76 4.78
N ARG A 167 -11.64 1.61 4.10
CA ARG A 167 -12.77 1.28 3.24
C ARG A 167 -13.39 -0.03 3.72
N ILE A 168 -14.67 0.03 4.08
CA ILE A 168 -15.45 -1.15 4.42
C ILE A 168 -15.84 -1.87 3.14
N LEU A 169 -15.54 -3.17 3.07
CA LEU A 169 -15.85 -4.04 1.93
C LEU A 169 -17.16 -4.82 2.16
N ARG A 170 -17.45 -5.16 3.43
CA ARG A 170 -18.63 -5.91 3.86
C ARG A 170 -19.37 -5.13 4.95
N PRO A 171 -20.32 -4.26 4.57
CA PRO A 171 -21.04 -3.43 5.54
C PRO A 171 -21.85 -4.23 6.58
N GLU A 172 -22.28 -5.43 6.22
CA GLU A 172 -23.02 -6.35 7.10
C GLU A 172 -22.21 -6.79 8.32
N ASN A 173 -20.88 -6.88 8.19
CA ASN A 173 -19.96 -7.29 9.26
C ASN A 173 -19.41 -6.11 10.06
N ASN A 174 -19.78 -4.87 9.71
CA ASN A 174 -19.20 -3.65 10.29
C ASN A 174 -19.43 -3.49 11.81
N ARG A 175 -20.34 -4.28 12.41
CA ARG A 175 -20.59 -4.26 13.87
C ARG A 175 -19.39 -4.77 14.66
N GLU A 176 -18.66 -5.75 14.13
CA GLU A 176 -17.49 -6.31 14.79
C GLU A 176 -16.26 -5.37 14.67
N PHE A 177 -16.18 -4.58 13.62
CA PHE A 177 -15.08 -3.63 13.42
C PHE A 177 -15.07 -2.53 14.52
N ARG A 178 -16.24 -2.07 14.97
CA ARG A 178 -16.37 -1.09 16.07
C ARG A 178 -16.11 -1.70 17.45
N GLN A 179 -16.05 -3.03 17.55
CA GLN A 179 -15.84 -3.75 18.81
C GLN A 179 -14.44 -4.36 18.93
N TYR A 180 -13.50 -4.05 18.04
CA TYR A 180 -12.09 -4.27 18.37
C TYR A 180 -11.76 -3.27 19.47
N PRO A 181 -11.74 -3.70 20.74
CA PRO A 181 -11.51 -2.79 21.84
C PRO A 181 -10.05 -2.37 21.81
N GLY A 182 -9.80 -1.18 21.28
CA GLY A 182 -8.59 -0.45 21.60
C GLY A 182 -8.57 -0.05 23.09
N GLY A 183 -9.43 -0.64 23.92
CA GLY A 183 -9.65 -0.26 25.30
C GLY A 183 -9.37 -1.32 26.37
N GLU A 184 -9.28 -2.58 26.00
CA GLU A 184 -8.81 -3.58 26.96
C GLU A 184 -7.37 -3.96 26.61
N SER A 185 -6.47 -3.59 27.52
CA SER A 185 -5.06 -3.96 27.49
C SER A 185 -4.93 -5.47 27.24
N ALA A 186 -4.62 -5.85 25.99
CA ALA A 186 -4.03 -7.14 25.76
C ALA A 186 -2.86 -7.25 26.74
N PRO A 187 -2.75 -8.33 27.53
CA PRO A 187 -1.69 -8.44 28.50
C PRO A 187 -0.38 -8.19 27.77
N LEU A 188 0.34 -7.14 28.18
CA LEU A 188 1.68 -6.88 27.70
C LEU A 188 2.44 -8.18 27.81
N ILE A 189 2.89 -8.74 26.70
CA ILE A 189 3.80 -9.87 26.73
C ILE A 189 5.03 -9.36 27.47
N GLN A 190 5.16 -9.75 28.74
CA GLN A 190 6.37 -9.46 29.51
C GLN A 190 7.48 -10.26 28.84
N LEU A 191 8.34 -9.55 28.11
CA LEU A 191 9.56 -10.17 27.61
C LEU A 191 10.36 -10.68 28.81
N PRO A 192 10.85 -11.94 28.79
CA PRO A 192 11.66 -12.43 29.89
C PRO A 192 12.89 -11.54 30.04
N VAL A 193 13.06 -10.95 31.21
CA VAL A 193 14.26 -10.20 31.55
C VAL A 193 15.39 -11.20 31.67
N LEU A 194 16.27 -11.22 30.67
CA LEU A 194 17.51 -11.98 30.77
C LEU A 194 18.36 -11.38 31.88
N ARG A 195 18.36 -12.01 33.06
CA ARG A 195 19.32 -11.68 34.11
C ARG A 195 20.71 -12.13 33.60
N ARG A 196 21.61 -11.15 33.46
CA ARG A 196 23.01 -11.47 33.26
C ARG A 196 23.49 -12.20 34.49
N ALA A 197 24.08 -13.40 34.28
CA ALA A 197 24.84 -14.14 35.29
C ALA A 197 26.14 -13.41 35.61
#